data_a3a0929e6aecefb9ef0828e3b5671da9
#
_entry.id   a3a0929e6aecefb9ef0828e3b5671da9
#
_cell.length_a   1.000
_cell.length_b   1.000
_cell.length_c   1.000
_cell.angle_alpha   90.00
_cell.angle_beta   90.00
_cell.angle_gamma   90.00
#
_symmetry.space_group_name_H-M   'P 1'
#
loop_
_entity.id
_entity.type
_entity.pdbx_description
1 polymer ?
#
loop_
_entity_poly.entity_id
_entity_poly.type
_entity_poly.pdbx_seq_one_letter_code
_entity_poly.pdbx_strand_id
1 'polypeptide(L)'
;MRNYLLGSAIALLLATDISIAQTYRSEISLDYLRRDREALPDSESDTWRVSGTYYFSPVNTANHPLAEAAFLEKASNLSVSYLHEEWDYSDTYGSFRYETSVTEEDLNADIELFIPNTMFYVAAGMTRDESKYRTTVFYMEDDLNPGVETDTETDSDNSWHGSLGVTPIDGLLIWSDFYEDVDLDEHWNLNAKYVTDWNGNAINIEGGYNDYDGDYSIYVVSDYYFDRTFSVGAGVSYIDAADSDNSYILRTRKFFTDRFSIHANYISSDFIDTYNIGIDVRF
;
A
#
# COMPACT_ATOMS: atom_id res chain seq x y z
N MET A 1 25.88 -13.30 -4.07
CA MET A 1 25.64 -13.46 -5.52
C MET A 1 24.15 -13.30 -5.96
N ARG A 2 23.23 -12.97 -5.04
CA ARG A 2 21.77 -12.86 -5.34
C ARG A 2 21.31 -11.46 -5.83
N ASN A 3 22.11 -10.43 -5.66
CA ASN A 3 21.72 -9.03 -5.93
C ASN A 3 21.96 -8.54 -7.37
N TYR A 4 22.57 -9.36 -8.24
CA TYR A 4 22.84 -8.95 -9.63
C TYR A 4 21.71 -9.29 -10.62
N LEU A 5 20.77 -10.17 -10.25
CA LEU A 5 19.68 -10.57 -11.13
C LEU A 5 18.54 -9.54 -11.19
N LEU A 6 18.27 -8.81 -10.09
CA LEU A 6 17.27 -7.73 -10.06
C LEU A 6 17.71 -6.51 -10.92
N GLY A 7 18.98 -6.12 -10.81
CA GLY A 7 19.52 -5.00 -11.59
C GLY A 7 19.51 -5.24 -13.10
N SER A 8 19.66 -6.49 -13.53
CA SER A 8 19.64 -6.84 -14.96
C SER A 8 18.25 -6.87 -15.57
N ALA A 9 17.22 -7.22 -14.81
CA ALA A 9 15.84 -7.22 -15.26
C ALA A 9 15.31 -5.79 -15.46
N ILE A 10 15.64 -4.87 -14.56
CA ILE A 10 15.24 -3.45 -14.67
C ILE A 10 15.92 -2.78 -15.88
N ALA A 11 17.19 -3.07 -16.15
CA ALA A 11 17.92 -2.51 -17.28
C ALA A 11 17.37 -2.98 -18.65
N LEU A 12 16.81 -4.19 -18.73
CA LEU A 12 16.21 -4.71 -19.97
C LEU A 12 14.85 -4.06 -20.29
N LEU A 13 14.11 -3.64 -19.24
CA LEU A 13 12.79 -3.00 -19.39
C LEU A 13 12.88 -1.54 -19.86
N LEU A 14 14.01 -0.87 -19.63
CA LEU A 14 14.24 0.54 -20.04
C LEU A 14 14.68 0.70 -21.50
N ALA A 15 14.94 -0.40 -22.22
CA ALA A 15 15.49 -0.38 -23.58
C ALA A 15 14.44 -0.43 -24.71
N THR A 16 13.15 -0.36 -24.41
CA THR A 16 12.10 -0.34 -25.44
C THR A 16 11.80 1.09 -25.91
N ASP A 17 11.74 1.25 -27.22
CA ASP A 17 11.54 2.50 -27.97
C ASP A 17 10.62 3.52 -27.26
N ILE A 18 11.10 4.78 -27.19
CA ILE A 18 10.36 5.98 -26.79
C ILE A 18 9.33 6.31 -27.88
N SER A 19 8.36 5.45 -28.05
CA SER A 19 7.11 5.77 -28.71
C SER A 19 6.26 6.50 -27.68
N ILE A 20 5.74 7.68 -28.02
CA ILE A 20 4.73 8.38 -27.23
C ILE A 20 3.46 7.52 -27.28
N ALA A 21 3.42 6.49 -26.45
CA ALA A 21 2.25 5.63 -26.32
C ALA A 21 1.23 6.39 -25.46
N GLN A 22 0.15 6.86 -26.09
CA GLN A 22 -0.98 7.46 -25.37
C GLN A 22 -1.81 6.43 -24.60
N THR A 23 -1.40 5.16 -24.63
CA THR A 23 -2.11 4.07 -23.94
C THR A 23 -1.14 3.06 -23.33
N TYR A 24 -1.57 2.38 -22.27
CA TYR A 24 -0.88 1.25 -21.67
C TYR A 24 -1.90 0.18 -21.23
N ARG A 25 -1.46 -1.06 -21.00
CA ARG A 25 -2.31 -2.17 -20.52
C ARG A 25 -1.82 -2.82 -19.25
N SER A 26 -0.58 -2.59 -18.88
CA SER A 26 -0.02 -3.16 -17.66
C SER A 26 0.88 -2.16 -16.97
N GLU A 27 0.96 -2.30 -15.67
CA GLU A 27 1.83 -1.52 -14.80
C GLU A 27 2.52 -2.47 -13.82
N ILE A 28 3.81 -2.24 -13.57
CA ILE A 28 4.58 -2.92 -12.53
C ILE A 28 5.12 -1.85 -11.61
N SER A 29 4.94 -2.04 -10.31
CA SER A 29 5.46 -1.16 -9.26
C SER A 29 6.43 -1.93 -8.36
N LEU A 30 7.45 -1.22 -7.88
CA LEU A 30 8.36 -1.67 -6.85
C LEU A 30 8.45 -0.58 -5.79
N ASP A 31 8.15 -0.92 -4.56
CA ASP A 31 8.17 -0.03 -3.41
C ASP A 31 9.15 -0.52 -2.36
N TYR A 32 9.80 0.42 -1.71
CA TYR A 32 10.52 0.23 -0.47
C TYR A 32 9.92 1.13 0.60
N LEU A 33 9.54 0.53 1.74
CA LEU A 33 9.01 1.24 2.89
C LEU A 33 9.92 0.99 4.07
N ARG A 34 10.11 2.03 4.89
CA ARG A 34 10.74 1.95 6.20
C ARG A 34 9.80 2.53 7.22
N ARG A 35 9.62 1.81 8.32
CA ARG A 35 8.84 2.27 9.47
C ARG A 35 9.75 2.40 10.69
N ASP A 36 9.73 3.58 11.28
CA ASP A 36 10.41 3.88 12.54
C ASP A 36 9.35 3.94 13.64
N ARG A 37 9.42 3.06 14.64
CA ARG A 37 8.45 2.99 15.75
C ARG A 37 9.04 3.63 16.98
N GLU A 38 8.47 4.78 17.43
CA GLU A 38 9.00 5.52 18.58
C GLU A 38 8.84 4.77 19.92
N ALA A 39 7.82 3.93 20.04
CA ALA A 39 7.49 3.23 21.27
C ALA A 39 8.40 2.04 21.62
N LEU A 40 9.13 1.51 20.65
CA LEU A 40 10.00 0.35 20.82
C LEU A 40 11.42 0.74 20.35
N PRO A 41 12.36 0.98 21.25
CA PRO A 41 13.74 1.25 20.87
C PRO A 41 14.29 0.11 20.00
N ASP A 42 14.90 0.45 18.88
CA ASP A 42 15.48 -0.47 17.89
C ASP A 42 14.48 -1.32 17.08
N SER A 43 13.20 -0.90 16.96
CA SER A 43 12.21 -1.60 16.11
C SER A 43 11.94 -0.86 14.80
N GLU A 44 12.94 -0.78 13.96
CA GLU A 44 12.79 -0.37 12.57
C GLU A 44 12.30 -1.56 11.75
N SER A 45 11.39 -1.34 10.79
CA SER A 45 11.04 -2.36 9.80
C SER A 45 11.33 -1.91 8.39
N ASP A 46 11.86 -2.82 7.60
CA ASP A 46 12.10 -2.67 6.18
C ASP A 46 11.10 -3.53 5.40
N THR A 47 10.35 -2.91 4.49
CA THR A 47 9.35 -3.59 3.69
C THR A 47 9.63 -3.41 2.20
N TRP A 48 9.57 -4.49 1.44
CA TRP A 48 9.58 -4.47 -0.02
C TRP A 48 8.22 -4.93 -0.55
N ARG A 49 7.67 -4.16 -1.50
CA ARG A 49 6.46 -4.56 -2.21
C ARG A 49 6.72 -4.55 -3.72
N VAL A 50 6.31 -5.62 -4.37
CA VAL A 50 6.23 -5.70 -5.83
C VAL A 50 4.77 -5.90 -6.21
N SER A 51 4.27 -5.11 -7.16
CA SER A 51 2.92 -5.29 -7.68
C SER A 51 2.88 -5.26 -9.20
N GLY A 52 1.89 -5.94 -9.78
CA GLY A 52 1.61 -5.94 -11.20
C GLY A 52 0.11 -5.79 -11.44
N THR A 53 -0.28 -4.86 -12.32
CA THR A 53 -1.67 -4.64 -12.72
C THR A 53 -1.83 -4.85 -14.22
N TYR A 54 -2.86 -5.61 -14.60
CA TYR A 54 -3.25 -5.79 -16.00
C TYR A 54 -4.65 -5.23 -16.22
N TYR A 55 -4.79 -4.27 -17.11
CA TYR A 55 -6.05 -3.62 -17.49
C TYR A 55 -6.70 -4.38 -18.65
N PHE A 56 -7.99 -4.71 -18.54
CA PHE A 56 -8.73 -5.45 -19.56
C PHE A 56 -8.92 -4.65 -20.84
N SER A 57 -8.87 -3.32 -20.76
CA SER A 57 -8.85 -2.40 -21.90
C SER A 57 -7.63 -1.49 -21.82
N PRO A 58 -7.08 -1.01 -22.96
CA PRO A 58 -6.01 -0.02 -22.94
C PRO A 58 -6.44 1.24 -22.20
N VAL A 59 -5.63 1.71 -21.27
CA VAL A 59 -5.84 2.95 -20.52
C VAL A 59 -5.33 4.13 -21.37
N ASN A 60 -6.20 5.08 -21.67
CA ASN A 60 -5.84 6.28 -22.41
C ASN A 60 -5.28 7.35 -21.48
N THR A 61 -4.09 7.89 -21.79
CA THR A 61 -3.43 8.90 -20.96
C THR A 61 -3.52 10.31 -21.53
N ALA A 62 -4.05 10.51 -22.74
CA ALA A 62 -3.89 11.75 -23.51
C ALA A 62 -4.42 13.02 -22.80
N ASN A 63 -5.54 12.91 -22.08
CA ASN A 63 -6.26 14.05 -21.50
C ASN A 63 -6.35 14.00 -19.96
N HIS A 64 -5.58 13.12 -19.33
CA HIS A 64 -5.66 12.89 -17.87
C HIS A 64 -4.31 13.15 -17.21
N PRO A 65 -4.28 13.51 -15.92
CA PRO A 65 -3.10 13.32 -15.10
C PRO A 65 -2.67 11.87 -15.21
N LEU A 66 -1.38 11.63 -15.42
CA LEU A 66 -0.90 10.28 -15.70
C LEU A 66 -1.17 9.32 -14.53
N ALA A 67 -1.13 9.81 -13.30
CA ALA A 67 -1.43 9.00 -12.12
C ALA A 67 -2.92 8.57 -12.03
N GLU A 68 -3.82 9.37 -12.61
CA GLU A 68 -5.26 9.15 -12.50
C GLU A 68 -5.91 8.57 -13.77
N ALA A 69 -5.10 8.30 -14.79
CA ALA A 69 -5.63 7.90 -16.10
C ALA A 69 -6.47 6.61 -16.02
N ALA A 70 -6.03 5.57 -15.32
CA ALA A 70 -6.77 4.32 -15.17
C ALA A 70 -8.11 4.51 -14.45
N PHE A 71 -8.13 5.33 -13.41
CA PHE A 71 -9.34 5.66 -12.64
C PHE A 71 -10.34 6.45 -13.50
N LEU A 72 -9.90 7.51 -14.17
CA LEU A 72 -10.75 8.37 -14.99
C LEU A 72 -11.30 7.63 -16.22
N GLU A 73 -10.55 6.68 -16.78
CA GLU A 73 -11.00 5.78 -17.87
C GLU A 73 -11.87 4.61 -17.36
N LYS A 74 -12.13 4.53 -16.03
CA LYS A 74 -12.87 3.42 -15.40
C LYS A 74 -12.32 2.06 -15.85
N ALA A 75 -10.99 1.92 -15.81
CA ALA A 75 -10.29 0.78 -16.37
C ALA A 75 -10.35 -0.43 -15.42
N SER A 76 -11.23 -1.37 -15.74
CA SER A 76 -11.29 -2.66 -15.04
C SER A 76 -9.97 -3.42 -15.16
N ASN A 77 -9.56 -4.07 -14.07
CA ASN A 77 -8.23 -4.64 -13.98
C ASN A 77 -8.17 -5.90 -13.11
N LEU A 78 -7.05 -6.60 -13.22
CA LEU A 78 -6.57 -7.64 -12.30
C LEU A 78 -5.22 -7.17 -11.76
N SER A 79 -5.03 -7.21 -10.46
CA SER A 79 -3.76 -6.91 -9.82
C SER A 79 -3.28 -8.07 -8.95
N VAL A 80 -1.95 -8.17 -8.80
CA VAL A 80 -1.28 -9.09 -7.89
C VAL A 80 -0.18 -8.32 -7.21
N SER A 81 -0.04 -8.46 -5.90
CA SER A 81 1.07 -7.87 -5.16
C SER A 81 1.66 -8.87 -4.17
N TYR A 82 2.97 -8.74 -3.96
CA TYR A 82 3.72 -9.47 -2.94
C TYR A 82 4.44 -8.46 -2.07
N LEU A 83 4.28 -8.60 -0.76
CA LEU A 83 4.93 -7.81 0.27
C LEU A 83 5.84 -8.72 1.09
N HIS A 84 6.99 -8.20 1.46
CA HIS A 84 7.92 -8.83 2.38
C HIS A 84 8.42 -7.80 3.37
N GLU A 85 8.15 -8.01 4.65
CA GLU A 85 8.56 -7.15 5.76
C GLU A 85 9.40 -7.91 6.76
N GLU A 86 10.47 -7.29 7.22
CA GLU A 86 11.35 -7.83 8.27
C GLU A 86 11.55 -6.78 9.36
N TRP A 87 11.48 -7.22 10.61
CA TRP A 87 11.90 -6.40 11.76
C TRP A 87 12.41 -7.27 12.91
N ASP A 88 13.27 -6.67 13.71
CA ASP A 88 13.83 -7.29 14.90
C ASP A 88 13.44 -6.46 16.14
N TYR A 89 13.24 -7.11 17.26
CA TYR A 89 13.13 -6.44 18.54
C TYR A 89 13.83 -7.26 19.63
N SER A 90 14.31 -6.56 20.67
CA SER A 90 14.93 -7.21 21.80
C SER A 90 14.33 -6.69 23.11
N ASP A 91 14.16 -7.58 24.06
CA ASP A 91 13.71 -7.23 25.41
C ASP A 91 14.54 -7.99 26.46
N THR A 92 14.64 -7.40 27.64
CA THR A 92 15.38 -7.97 28.77
C THR A 92 14.48 -8.06 29.98
N TYR A 93 14.22 -9.27 30.43
CA TYR A 93 13.42 -9.54 31.61
C TYR A 93 14.22 -10.33 32.67
N GLY A 94 14.64 -9.65 33.73
CA GLY A 94 15.51 -10.24 34.75
C GLY A 94 16.85 -10.68 34.18
N SER A 95 17.14 -11.97 34.27
CA SER A 95 18.37 -12.61 33.77
C SER A 95 18.23 -13.13 32.33
N PHE A 96 17.14 -12.81 31.63
CA PHE A 96 16.86 -13.28 30.28
C PHE A 96 16.87 -12.12 29.30
N ARG A 97 17.56 -12.28 28.18
CA ARG A 97 17.45 -11.42 27.02
C ARG A 97 16.76 -12.19 25.90
N TYR A 98 15.74 -11.62 25.35
CA TYR A 98 14.99 -12.12 24.20
C TYR A 98 15.35 -11.31 22.97
N GLU A 99 15.71 -11.98 21.89
CA GLU A 99 15.84 -11.36 20.57
C GLU A 99 14.83 -12.06 19.65
N THR A 100 13.89 -11.30 19.10
CA THR A 100 12.88 -11.82 18.20
C THR A 100 13.02 -11.17 16.84
N SER A 101 13.12 -12.02 15.81
CA SER A 101 13.07 -11.64 14.40
C SER A 101 11.73 -12.05 13.84
N VAL A 102 11.04 -11.11 13.20
CA VAL A 102 9.73 -11.32 12.58
C VAL A 102 9.87 -11.09 11.08
N THR A 103 9.34 -12.02 10.31
CA THR A 103 9.21 -11.89 8.86
C THR A 103 7.74 -12.03 8.50
N GLU A 104 7.19 -11.07 7.76
CA GLU A 104 5.83 -11.12 7.21
C GLU A 104 5.87 -11.12 5.70
N GLU A 105 5.07 -12.00 5.10
CA GLU A 105 4.93 -12.15 3.66
C GLU A 105 3.45 -12.15 3.29
N ASP A 106 3.01 -11.18 2.45
CA ASP A 106 1.64 -11.10 1.99
C ASP A 106 1.57 -11.26 0.47
N LEU A 107 0.69 -12.12 0.03
CA LEU A 107 0.35 -12.28 -1.38
C LEU A 107 -1.12 -11.89 -1.59
N ASN A 108 -1.36 -10.79 -2.33
CA ASN A 108 -2.70 -10.30 -2.65
C ASN A 108 -3.00 -10.50 -4.14
N ALA A 109 -4.25 -10.83 -4.45
CA ALA A 109 -4.77 -10.89 -5.82
C ALA A 109 -6.18 -10.29 -5.86
N ASP A 110 -6.38 -9.25 -6.68
CA ASP A 110 -7.58 -8.45 -6.75
C ASP A 110 -8.09 -8.31 -8.17
N ILE A 111 -9.40 -8.30 -8.32
CA ILE A 111 -10.09 -7.93 -9.55
C ILE A 111 -11.01 -6.73 -9.29
N GLU A 112 -10.90 -5.69 -10.13
CA GLU A 112 -11.76 -4.52 -10.10
C GLU A 112 -12.55 -4.38 -11.39
N LEU A 113 -13.84 -4.16 -11.29
CA LEU A 113 -14.76 -4.10 -12.42
C LEU A 113 -15.62 -2.84 -12.35
N PHE A 114 -15.42 -1.94 -13.30
CA PHE A 114 -16.38 -0.89 -13.64
C PHE A 114 -17.39 -1.48 -14.64
N ILE A 115 -18.66 -1.65 -14.23
CA ILE A 115 -19.66 -2.30 -15.08
C ILE A 115 -20.04 -1.40 -16.25
N PRO A 116 -19.75 -1.81 -17.50
CA PRO A 116 -19.97 -0.94 -18.68
C PRO A 116 -21.40 -0.43 -18.80
N ASN A 117 -21.55 0.85 -19.16
CA ASN A 117 -22.84 1.55 -19.31
C ASN A 117 -23.72 1.61 -18.06
N THR A 118 -23.13 1.42 -16.90
CA THR A 118 -23.77 1.59 -15.59
C THR A 118 -22.92 2.50 -14.72
N MET A 119 -23.42 2.84 -13.54
CA MET A 119 -22.62 3.52 -12.51
C MET A 119 -22.04 2.56 -11.48
N PHE A 120 -22.18 1.25 -11.66
CA PHE A 120 -21.77 0.27 -10.65
C PHE A 120 -20.30 -0.09 -10.75
N TYR A 121 -19.68 -0.22 -9.59
CA TYR A 121 -18.33 -0.71 -9.37
C TYR A 121 -18.37 -1.93 -8.44
N VAL A 122 -17.57 -2.95 -8.73
CA VAL A 122 -17.43 -4.16 -7.92
C VAL A 122 -15.97 -4.54 -7.87
N ALA A 123 -15.47 -4.90 -6.71
CA ALA A 123 -14.16 -5.53 -6.57
C ALA A 123 -14.25 -6.78 -5.70
N ALA A 124 -13.31 -7.70 -5.90
CA ALA A 124 -13.11 -8.87 -5.05
C ALA A 124 -11.63 -9.24 -5.05
N GLY A 125 -11.16 -9.73 -3.93
CA GLY A 125 -9.78 -10.14 -3.78
C GLY A 125 -9.60 -11.21 -2.73
N MET A 126 -8.37 -11.71 -2.68
CA MET A 126 -7.91 -12.64 -1.65
C MET A 126 -6.50 -12.23 -1.21
N THR A 127 -6.24 -12.42 0.06
CA THR A 127 -4.93 -12.24 0.67
C THR A 127 -4.49 -13.57 1.28
N ARG A 128 -3.23 -13.90 1.11
CA ARG A 128 -2.56 -14.93 1.88
C ARG A 128 -1.44 -14.27 2.67
N ASP A 129 -1.55 -14.35 3.98
CA ASP A 129 -0.60 -13.82 4.93
C ASP A 129 0.23 -14.97 5.50
N GLU A 130 1.54 -14.78 5.65
CA GLU A 130 2.43 -15.71 6.33
C GLU A 130 3.33 -14.93 7.29
N SER A 131 3.25 -15.25 8.59
CA SER A 131 4.07 -14.65 9.63
C SER A 131 5.01 -15.69 10.23
N LYS A 132 6.29 -15.34 10.30
CA LYS A 132 7.33 -16.20 10.88
C LYS A 132 8.05 -15.48 12.01
N TYR A 133 7.96 -16.06 13.19
CA TYR A 133 8.60 -15.57 14.40
C TYR A 133 9.78 -16.46 14.75
N ARG A 134 10.96 -15.88 14.97
CA ARG A 134 12.14 -16.56 15.49
C ARG A 134 12.59 -15.88 16.75
N THR A 135 12.41 -16.54 17.91
CA THR A 135 12.81 -16.01 19.21
C THR A 135 14.03 -16.74 19.71
N THR A 136 15.06 -15.99 20.10
CA THR A 136 16.28 -16.50 20.73
C THR A 136 16.36 -15.97 22.16
N VAL A 137 16.48 -16.87 23.11
CA VAL A 137 16.55 -16.56 24.55
C VAL A 137 17.99 -16.76 25.02
N PHE A 138 18.56 -15.73 25.61
CA PHE A 138 19.87 -15.74 26.23
C PHE A 138 19.74 -15.73 27.74
N TYR A 139 20.36 -16.71 28.42
CA TYR A 139 20.40 -16.80 29.88
C TYR A 139 21.66 -16.07 30.40
N MET A 140 21.47 -14.99 31.16
CA MET A 140 22.58 -14.12 31.61
C MET A 140 23.10 -14.49 33.02
N GLU A 141 22.51 -15.48 33.71
CA GLU A 141 22.73 -15.68 35.14
C GLU A 141 23.81 -16.66 35.55
N ASP A 142 24.57 -17.28 34.64
CA ASP A 142 25.71 -18.13 35.04
C ASP A 142 26.83 -18.04 34.01
N ASP A 143 27.98 -17.48 34.44
CA ASP A 143 29.24 -17.48 33.67
C ASP A 143 29.76 -18.91 33.31
N LEU A 144 29.11 -19.95 33.85
CA LEU A 144 29.54 -21.35 33.68
C LEU A 144 28.73 -22.12 32.61
N ASN A 145 27.57 -21.62 32.19
CA ASN A 145 26.79 -22.27 31.15
C ASN A 145 25.75 -21.30 30.52
N PRO A 146 26.17 -20.35 29.66
CA PRO A 146 25.22 -19.52 28.96
C PRO A 146 24.37 -20.40 28.06
N GLY A 147 23.11 -20.61 28.44
CA GLY A 147 22.12 -21.31 27.61
C GLY A 147 21.63 -20.37 26.50
N VAL A 148 21.58 -20.86 25.29
CA VAL A 148 20.89 -20.20 24.18
C VAL A 148 19.84 -21.17 23.67
N GLU A 149 18.59 -20.73 23.68
CA GLU A 149 17.48 -21.51 23.14
C GLU A 149 16.83 -20.70 22.00
N THR A 150 16.55 -21.34 20.86
CA THR A 150 15.90 -20.69 19.71
C THR A 150 14.66 -21.50 19.36
N ASP A 151 13.53 -20.80 19.31
CA ASP A 151 12.27 -21.34 18.81
C ASP A 151 11.86 -20.63 17.51
N THR A 152 11.12 -21.32 16.67
CA THR A 152 10.60 -20.76 15.41
C THR A 152 9.15 -21.20 15.23
N GLU A 153 8.27 -20.23 15.14
CA GLU A 153 6.84 -20.43 14.85
C GLU A 153 6.52 -19.82 13.48
N THR A 154 5.65 -20.49 12.74
CA THR A 154 5.13 -19.98 11.45
C THR A 154 3.62 -20.13 11.48
N ASP A 155 2.93 -19.04 11.20
CA ASP A 155 1.49 -18.99 11.04
C ASP A 155 1.13 -18.51 9.64
N SER A 156 0.03 -18.99 9.07
CA SER A 156 -0.45 -18.55 7.75
C SER A 156 -1.96 -18.60 7.69
N ASP A 157 -2.53 -17.55 7.11
CA ASP A 157 -3.96 -17.42 6.91
C ASP A 157 -4.31 -17.00 5.48
N ASN A 158 -5.58 -17.20 5.10
CA ASN A 158 -6.12 -16.72 3.83
C ASN A 158 -7.45 -16.02 4.12
N SER A 159 -7.58 -14.81 3.64
CA SER A 159 -8.77 -13.99 3.80
C SER A 159 -9.34 -13.54 2.46
N TRP A 160 -10.65 -13.30 2.41
CA TRP A 160 -11.35 -12.76 1.26
C TRP A 160 -11.86 -11.37 1.57
N HIS A 161 -11.85 -10.51 0.56
CA HIS A 161 -12.48 -9.20 0.65
C HIS A 161 -13.23 -8.88 -0.65
N GLY A 162 -14.15 -7.94 -0.57
CA GLY A 162 -14.89 -7.44 -1.71
C GLY A 162 -15.32 -6.01 -1.52
N SER A 163 -15.64 -5.32 -2.62
CA SER A 163 -16.12 -3.94 -2.57
C SER A 163 -17.31 -3.75 -3.49
N LEU A 164 -18.25 -2.93 -3.05
CA LEU A 164 -19.37 -2.47 -3.86
C LEU A 164 -19.36 -0.94 -3.90
N GLY A 165 -19.55 -0.37 -5.09
CA GLY A 165 -19.50 1.07 -5.25
C GLY A 165 -20.30 1.60 -6.42
N VAL A 166 -20.34 2.93 -6.50
CA VAL A 166 -21.02 3.67 -7.57
C VAL A 166 -20.15 4.81 -8.08
N THR A 167 -20.25 5.08 -9.38
CA THR A 167 -19.63 6.24 -10.04
C THR A 167 -20.77 7.18 -10.54
N PRO A 168 -21.39 7.99 -9.65
CA PRO A 168 -22.59 8.77 -9.98
C PRO A 168 -22.33 9.90 -10.98
N ILE A 169 -21.10 10.40 -11.03
CA ILE A 169 -20.61 11.39 -12.00
C ILE A 169 -19.20 11.02 -12.45
N ASP A 170 -18.73 11.61 -13.53
CA ASP A 170 -17.36 11.37 -14.00
C ASP A 170 -16.34 11.85 -12.96
N GLY A 171 -15.31 11.04 -12.75
CA GLY A 171 -14.27 11.30 -11.78
C GLY A 171 -14.62 11.03 -10.32
N LEU A 172 -15.85 10.58 -10.00
CA LEU A 172 -16.25 10.25 -8.62
C LEU A 172 -16.55 8.74 -8.49
N LEU A 173 -15.91 8.10 -7.54
CA LEU A 173 -16.23 6.76 -7.05
C LEU A 173 -16.54 6.84 -5.56
N ILE A 174 -17.63 6.20 -5.13
CA ILE A 174 -17.99 6.00 -3.72
C ILE A 174 -18.17 4.49 -3.53
N TRP A 175 -17.52 3.91 -2.52
CA TRP A 175 -17.59 2.46 -2.28
C TRP A 175 -17.50 2.10 -0.81
N SER A 176 -17.89 0.87 -0.50
CA SER A 176 -17.74 0.21 0.79
C SER A 176 -17.06 -1.13 0.59
N ASP A 177 -16.18 -1.51 1.52
CA ASP A 177 -15.42 -2.75 1.53
C ASP A 177 -16.02 -3.73 2.55
N PHE A 178 -15.93 -5.02 2.24
CA PHE A 178 -16.44 -6.14 3.04
C PHE A 178 -15.32 -7.16 3.20
N TYR A 179 -15.16 -7.71 4.40
CA TYR A 179 -14.13 -8.68 4.75
C TYR A 179 -14.76 -9.96 5.27
N GLU A 180 -14.12 -11.11 5.05
CA GLU A 180 -14.65 -12.45 5.35
C GLU A 180 -14.96 -12.64 6.85
N ASP A 181 -14.06 -12.18 7.71
CA ASP A 181 -14.09 -12.48 9.15
C ASP A 181 -14.72 -11.36 9.99
N VAL A 182 -15.43 -10.43 9.37
CA VAL A 182 -15.99 -9.27 10.06
C VAL A 182 -17.49 -9.18 9.83
N ASP A 183 -18.26 -9.25 10.91
CA ASP A 183 -19.71 -9.07 10.85
C ASP A 183 -20.07 -7.61 10.48
N LEU A 184 -21.04 -7.44 9.57
CA LEU A 184 -21.45 -6.13 9.05
C LEU A 184 -22.09 -5.20 10.10
N ASP A 185 -22.50 -5.73 11.24
CA ASP A 185 -23.00 -4.97 12.39
C ASP A 185 -21.88 -4.48 13.32
N GLU A 186 -20.67 -5.05 13.20
CA GLU A 186 -19.49 -4.67 13.96
C GLU A 186 -18.50 -3.81 13.15
N HIS A 187 -18.54 -3.92 11.82
CA HIS A 187 -17.64 -3.16 10.95
C HIS A 187 -18.33 -2.72 9.67
N TRP A 188 -18.28 -1.44 9.40
CA TRP A 188 -18.64 -0.87 8.11
C TRP A 188 -17.72 0.28 7.73
N ASN A 189 -17.59 0.54 6.45
CA ASN A 189 -16.79 1.64 5.95
C ASN A 189 -17.47 2.34 4.77
N LEU A 190 -17.07 3.57 4.51
CA LEU A 190 -17.46 4.33 3.35
C LEU A 190 -16.29 5.12 2.83
N ASN A 191 -15.92 4.88 1.59
CA ASN A 191 -14.79 5.51 0.93
C ASN A 191 -15.28 6.34 -0.28
N ALA A 192 -14.54 7.39 -0.60
CA ALA A 192 -14.77 8.20 -1.80
C ALA A 192 -13.45 8.67 -2.40
N LYS A 193 -13.40 8.68 -3.74
CA LYS A 193 -12.34 9.29 -4.54
C LYS A 193 -12.96 10.21 -5.58
N TYR A 194 -12.48 11.44 -5.67
CA TYR A 194 -12.93 12.41 -6.66
C TYR A 194 -11.77 13.11 -7.34
N VAL A 195 -11.67 12.91 -8.64
CA VAL A 195 -10.68 13.60 -9.49
C VAL A 195 -11.45 14.59 -10.40
N THR A 196 -11.05 15.86 -10.35
CA THR A 196 -11.70 16.92 -11.11
C THR A 196 -10.70 18.01 -11.53
N ASP A 197 -11.13 18.84 -12.49
CA ASP A 197 -10.39 20.03 -12.87
C ASP A 197 -10.64 21.18 -11.88
N TRP A 198 -9.56 21.83 -11.49
CA TRP A 198 -9.59 23.01 -10.66
C TRP A 198 -8.64 24.09 -11.19
N ASN A 199 -9.24 25.19 -11.70
CA ASN A 199 -8.47 26.31 -12.27
C ASN A 199 -7.51 25.94 -13.40
N GLY A 200 -7.85 24.92 -14.20
CA GLY A 200 -7.04 24.45 -15.34
C GLY A 200 -5.97 23.42 -14.96
N ASN A 201 -5.93 23.00 -13.70
CA ASN A 201 -5.13 21.89 -13.21
C ASN A 201 -6.06 20.83 -12.61
N ALA A 202 -5.60 19.60 -12.49
CA ALA A 202 -6.38 18.57 -11.82
C ALA A 202 -6.13 18.56 -10.32
N ILE A 203 -7.15 18.15 -9.57
CA ILE A 203 -7.08 17.82 -8.15
C ILE A 203 -7.68 16.43 -7.93
N ASN A 204 -7.05 15.63 -7.11
CA ASN A 204 -7.60 14.40 -6.56
C ASN A 204 -7.94 14.62 -5.08
N ILE A 205 -9.09 14.17 -4.63
CA ILE A 205 -9.52 14.17 -3.23
C ILE A 205 -9.98 12.74 -2.90
N GLU A 206 -9.36 12.15 -1.91
CA GLU A 206 -9.71 10.84 -1.39
C GLU A 206 -10.05 10.97 0.10
N GLY A 207 -11.04 10.21 0.55
CA GLY A 207 -11.38 10.18 1.96
C GLY A 207 -12.16 8.92 2.30
N GLY A 208 -12.13 8.54 3.55
CA GLY A 208 -12.87 7.38 4.05
C GLY A 208 -13.18 7.51 5.53
N TYR A 209 -14.20 6.77 5.92
CA TYR A 209 -14.63 6.53 7.28
C TYR A 209 -14.72 5.02 7.50
N ASN A 210 -14.16 4.53 8.59
CA ASN A 210 -14.27 3.14 9.01
C ASN A 210 -14.78 3.11 10.46
N ASP A 211 -15.68 2.22 10.74
CA ASP A 211 -16.24 1.93 12.07
C ASP A 211 -15.89 0.50 12.46
N TYR A 212 -15.38 0.32 13.67
CA TYR A 212 -15.00 -0.97 14.25
C TYR A 212 -15.53 -1.07 15.69
N ASP A 213 -16.71 -1.64 15.88
CA ASP A 213 -17.30 -1.93 17.21
C ASP A 213 -17.22 -0.74 18.20
N GLY A 214 -17.46 0.47 17.69
CA GLY A 214 -17.44 1.70 18.48
C GLY A 214 -16.15 2.51 18.41
N ASP A 215 -15.07 1.96 17.89
CA ASP A 215 -13.89 2.69 17.47
C ASP A 215 -14.06 3.13 16.01
N TYR A 216 -13.49 4.27 15.63
CA TYR A 216 -13.59 4.71 14.24
C TYR A 216 -12.30 5.33 13.73
N SER A 217 -12.15 5.32 12.42
CA SER A 217 -11.12 6.11 11.75
C SER A 217 -11.69 6.94 10.61
N ILE A 218 -11.10 8.10 10.40
CA ILE A 218 -11.40 8.98 9.28
C ILE A 218 -10.12 9.48 8.64
N TYR A 219 -10.08 9.53 7.31
CA TYR A 219 -8.96 10.15 6.61
C TYR A 219 -9.42 11.02 5.46
N VAL A 220 -8.60 12.00 5.12
CA VAL A 220 -8.72 12.77 3.88
C VAL A 220 -7.34 13.08 3.34
N VAL A 221 -7.15 12.87 2.03
CA VAL A 221 -5.91 13.16 1.30
C VAL A 221 -6.27 13.87 0.00
N SER A 222 -5.48 14.87 -0.39
CA SER A 222 -5.68 15.57 -1.65
C SER A 222 -4.35 15.72 -2.39
N ASP A 223 -4.35 15.48 -3.71
CA ASP A 223 -3.22 15.77 -4.60
C ASP A 223 -3.55 16.91 -5.51
N TYR A 224 -2.62 17.83 -5.66
CA TYR A 224 -2.65 18.86 -6.66
C TYR A 224 -1.69 18.52 -7.80
N TYR A 225 -2.19 18.51 -9.02
CA TYR A 225 -1.43 18.23 -10.24
C TYR A 225 -0.95 19.54 -10.86
N PHE A 226 0.34 19.86 -10.73
CA PHE A 226 0.94 21.05 -11.36
C PHE A 226 0.94 20.95 -12.89
N ASP A 227 1.07 19.74 -13.38
CA ASP A 227 0.88 19.32 -14.75
C ASP A 227 0.44 17.85 -14.79
N ARG A 228 0.18 17.29 -15.95
CA ARG A 228 -0.25 15.88 -16.07
C ARG A 228 0.77 14.85 -15.55
N THR A 229 2.02 15.27 -15.34
CA THR A 229 3.13 14.38 -14.96
C THR A 229 3.58 14.54 -13.52
N PHE A 230 3.15 15.58 -12.81
CA PHE A 230 3.67 15.90 -11.48
C PHE A 230 2.56 16.29 -10.51
N SER A 231 2.53 15.60 -9.38
CA SER A 231 1.63 15.92 -8.26
C SER A 231 2.37 16.01 -6.93
N VAL A 232 1.79 16.81 -6.06
CA VAL A 232 2.09 16.85 -4.61
C VAL A 232 0.78 16.77 -3.87
N GLY A 233 0.73 15.94 -2.85
CA GLY A 233 -0.46 15.74 -2.03
C GLY A 233 -0.15 15.86 -0.55
N ALA A 234 -1.19 16.21 0.20
CA ALA A 234 -1.19 16.22 1.66
C ALA A 234 -2.50 15.68 2.20
N GLY A 235 -2.47 15.12 3.40
CA GLY A 235 -3.64 14.58 4.05
C GLY A 235 -3.46 14.45 5.54
N VAL A 236 -4.56 14.08 6.18
CA VAL A 236 -4.63 13.79 7.60
C VAL A 236 -5.48 12.55 7.80
N SER A 237 -5.17 11.77 8.83
CA SER A 237 -6.06 10.75 9.35
C SER A 237 -6.18 10.86 10.88
N TYR A 238 -7.28 10.38 11.39
CA TYR A 238 -7.58 10.32 12.80
C TYR A 238 -8.15 8.95 13.13
N ILE A 239 -7.68 8.34 14.20
CA ILE A 239 -8.18 7.09 14.75
C ILE A 239 -8.66 7.37 16.16
N ASP A 240 -9.94 7.06 16.43
CA ASP A 240 -10.54 7.07 17.76
C ASP A 240 -10.60 5.63 18.28
N ALA A 241 -9.64 5.29 19.09
CA ALA A 241 -9.49 4.02 19.78
C ALA A 241 -9.01 4.30 21.21
N ALA A 242 -8.72 3.26 21.99
CA ALA A 242 -8.24 3.42 23.37
C ALA A 242 -7.02 4.37 23.49
N ASP A 243 -6.15 4.37 22.47
CA ASP A 243 -5.08 5.35 22.27
C ASP A 243 -5.32 6.05 20.94
N SER A 244 -6.01 7.21 20.97
CA SER A 244 -6.30 7.97 19.77
C SER A 244 -5.03 8.47 19.10
N ASP A 245 -4.97 8.41 17.76
CA ASP A 245 -3.82 8.80 16.96
C ASP A 245 -4.19 9.73 15.81
N ASN A 246 -3.32 10.70 15.56
CA ASN A 246 -3.42 11.59 14.41
C ASN A 246 -2.24 11.34 13.47
N SER A 247 -2.51 11.15 12.20
CA SER A 247 -1.44 11.03 11.21
C SER A 247 -1.48 12.15 10.19
N TYR A 248 -0.30 12.59 9.77
CA TYR A 248 -0.10 13.53 8.67
C TYR A 248 0.50 12.80 7.48
N ILE A 249 -0.04 13.04 6.30
CA ILE A 249 0.35 12.38 5.07
C ILE A 249 0.91 13.41 4.12
N LEU A 250 2.11 13.15 3.55
CA LEU A 250 2.67 13.90 2.43
C LEU A 250 2.99 12.92 1.32
N ARG A 251 2.61 13.24 0.07
CA ARG A 251 2.92 12.37 -1.06
C ARG A 251 3.27 13.16 -2.31
N THR A 252 4.08 12.57 -3.17
CA THR A 252 4.45 13.16 -4.45
C THR A 252 4.66 12.07 -5.48
N ARG A 253 4.35 12.38 -6.74
CA ARG A 253 4.63 11.49 -7.87
C ARG A 253 5.10 12.31 -9.07
N LYS A 254 6.16 11.84 -9.73
CA LYS A 254 6.66 12.43 -10.96
C LYS A 254 6.83 11.37 -12.04
N PHE A 255 6.15 11.57 -13.16
CA PHE A 255 6.37 10.84 -14.39
C PHE A 255 7.46 11.53 -15.21
N PHE A 256 8.52 10.82 -15.53
CA PHE A 256 9.61 11.27 -16.39
C PHE A 256 9.29 11.00 -17.86
N THR A 257 8.48 9.97 -18.09
CA THR A 257 7.88 9.63 -19.39
C THR A 257 6.44 9.16 -19.13
N ASP A 258 5.61 8.98 -20.15
CA ASP A 258 4.26 8.42 -19.97
C ASP A 258 4.28 6.98 -19.42
N ARG A 259 5.47 6.35 -19.37
CA ARG A 259 5.66 4.95 -18.93
C ARG A 259 6.47 4.76 -17.66
N PHE A 260 7.12 5.79 -17.17
CA PHE A 260 8.01 5.67 -16.00
C PHE A 260 7.75 6.80 -15.01
N SER A 261 7.48 6.44 -13.77
CA SER A 261 7.36 7.38 -12.67
C SER A 261 8.18 6.96 -11.44
N ILE A 262 8.43 7.95 -10.60
CA ILE A 262 8.90 7.78 -9.22
C ILE A 262 7.86 8.44 -8.32
N HIS A 263 7.58 7.80 -7.20
CA HIS A 263 6.74 8.36 -6.15
C HIS A 263 7.42 8.25 -4.79
N ALA A 264 7.01 9.12 -3.87
CA ALA A 264 7.43 9.06 -2.49
C ALA A 264 6.26 9.48 -1.59
N ASN A 265 6.15 8.82 -0.43
CA ASN A 265 5.17 9.12 0.60
C ASN A 265 5.87 9.20 1.96
N TYR A 266 5.38 10.09 2.80
CA TYR A 266 5.73 10.19 4.20
C TYR A 266 4.45 10.23 5.02
N ILE A 267 4.35 9.39 6.03
CA ILE A 267 3.25 9.37 6.98
C ILE A 267 3.87 9.48 8.37
N SER A 268 3.42 10.45 9.13
CA SER A 268 3.86 10.68 10.52
C SER A 268 2.66 10.58 11.44
N SER A 269 2.76 9.75 12.45
CA SER A 269 1.81 9.62 13.53
C SER A 269 2.48 9.82 14.89
N ASP A 270 1.71 9.73 15.97
CA ASP A 270 2.26 9.85 17.33
C ASP A 270 3.16 8.66 17.71
N PHE A 271 3.08 7.54 16.97
CA PHE A 271 3.77 6.28 17.29
C PHE A 271 4.71 5.79 16.19
N ILE A 272 4.44 6.13 14.92
CA ILE A 272 5.13 5.53 13.77
C ILE A 272 5.35 6.57 12.69
N ASP A 273 6.60 6.70 12.26
CA ASP A 273 6.96 7.39 11.02
C ASP A 273 7.16 6.38 9.89
N THR A 274 6.50 6.57 8.77
CA THR A 274 6.63 5.71 7.60
C THR A 274 7.15 6.50 6.40
N TYR A 275 8.22 6.00 5.80
CA TYR A 275 8.82 6.52 4.58
C TYR A 275 8.63 5.49 3.47
N ASN A 276 8.10 5.92 2.33
CA ASN A 276 7.98 5.07 1.14
C ASN A 276 8.62 5.77 -0.05
N ILE A 277 9.34 5.00 -0.86
CA ILE A 277 9.78 5.40 -2.19
C ILE A 277 9.50 4.26 -3.16
N GLY A 278 8.96 4.58 -4.33
CA GLY A 278 8.66 3.56 -5.33
C GLY A 278 8.84 4.04 -6.75
N ILE A 279 8.87 3.07 -7.64
CA ILE A 279 8.95 3.27 -9.10
C ILE A 279 7.82 2.51 -9.78
N ASP A 280 7.28 3.09 -10.84
CA ASP A 280 6.26 2.45 -11.67
C ASP A 280 6.73 2.40 -13.13
N VAL A 281 6.45 1.28 -13.80
CA VAL A 281 6.73 1.08 -15.24
C VAL A 281 5.48 0.56 -15.93
N ARG A 282 5.08 1.21 -17.04
CA ARG A 282 3.88 0.94 -17.83
C ARG A 282 4.20 0.37 -19.21
N PHE A 283 3.36 -0.54 -19.69
CA PHE A 283 3.53 -1.24 -20.96
C PHE A 283 2.26 -1.21 -21.82
#